data_b814299996358748ac4130fd91b30f14
#
_entry.id   b814299996358748ac4130fd91b30f14
#
_cell.length_a   1.000
_cell.length_b   1.000
_cell.length_c   1.000
_cell.angle_alpha   90.00
_cell.angle_beta   90.00
_cell.angle_gamma   90.00
#
_symmetry.space_group_name_H-M   'P 1'
#
loop_
_entity.id
_entity.type
_entity.pdbx_description
1 polymer ?
#
loop_
_entity_poly.entity_id
_entity_poly.type
_entity_poly.pdbx_seq_one_letter_code
_entity_poly.pdbx_strand_id
1 'polypeptide(L)'
;MIKDIDYKVTSLEEMYGEYSFGDRRLKASVPKTIYKEFKRVQAGEIDLTLNVAEVIANAIKDWAIANGATHFTHWFQPLTGLTAEKHDSFINPTNDGGVLIEFTGKELIKGEPDASSFPNGGLRDTYEARGYTAWDTTSPCFLKTDNTGSITLYIPTAFVSYTGEALDKKVPLLRAMKALDTAAMRVLKALGNKSSKNVITTVGAEQEYFLIDKEYYEQRSDLMLAGRTVLGAAPSKGQEMNDHYFGKIKERVSAFMKELDFELWKLAVPSKTKHLEVAPNQFEIAVVFSQVNQA
;
A
#
# COMPACT_ATOMS: atom_id res chain seq x y z
N MET A 1 -17.62 6.46 -12.24
CA MET A 1 -17.65 7.08 -10.89
C MET A 1 -17.53 5.96 -9.87
N ILE A 2 -16.58 6.07 -8.96
CA ILE A 2 -16.52 5.19 -7.79
C ILE A 2 -17.88 5.26 -7.12
N LYS A 3 -18.48 4.12 -6.92
CA LYS A 3 -19.79 4.00 -6.31
C LYS A 3 -19.67 4.45 -4.86
N ASP A 4 -20.43 5.46 -4.47
CA ASP A 4 -20.50 5.83 -3.06
C ASP A 4 -21.13 4.64 -2.30
N ILE A 5 -20.33 4.06 -1.40
CA ILE A 5 -20.74 2.84 -0.68
C ILE A 5 -21.38 3.27 0.63
N ASP A 6 -22.70 3.16 0.69
CA ASP A 6 -23.41 3.28 1.96
C ASP A 6 -23.20 2.01 2.80
N TYR A 7 -22.29 2.09 3.78
CA TYR A 7 -21.95 1.00 4.69
C TYR A 7 -23.10 0.53 5.60
N LYS A 8 -24.24 1.25 5.60
CA LYS A 8 -25.43 0.84 6.36
C LYS A 8 -26.26 -0.20 5.63
N VAL A 9 -26.15 -0.26 4.32
CA VAL A 9 -26.97 -1.11 3.46
C VAL A 9 -26.14 -2.06 2.58
N THR A 10 -24.86 -1.77 2.36
CA THR A 10 -23.95 -2.63 1.59
C THR A 10 -23.42 -3.76 2.47
N SER A 11 -23.45 -4.99 1.97
CA SER A 11 -22.88 -6.13 2.70
C SER A 11 -21.35 -6.02 2.79
N LEU A 12 -20.76 -6.62 3.85
CA LEU A 12 -19.29 -6.62 4.02
C LEU A 12 -18.59 -7.34 2.86
N GLU A 13 -19.21 -8.37 2.30
CA GLU A 13 -18.67 -9.14 1.17
C GLU A 13 -18.63 -8.33 -0.13
N GLU A 14 -19.60 -7.43 -0.34
CA GLU A 14 -19.64 -6.52 -1.48
C GLU A 14 -18.69 -5.33 -1.30
N MET A 15 -18.52 -4.88 -0.07
CA MET A 15 -17.67 -3.74 0.28
C MET A 15 -16.17 -4.09 0.20
N TYR A 16 -15.80 -5.29 0.67
CA TYR A 16 -14.39 -5.66 0.81
C TYR A 16 -13.68 -5.74 -0.55
N GLY A 17 -12.67 -4.88 -0.72
CA GLY A 17 -11.87 -4.79 -1.92
C GLY A 17 -12.57 -4.12 -3.10
N GLU A 18 -13.65 -3.36 -2.89
CA GLU A 18 -14.38 -2.72 -4.00
C GLU A 18 -13.49 -1.75 -4.78
N TYR A 19 -12.56 -1.07 -4.12
CA TYR A 19 -11.59 -0.18 -4.76
C TYR A 19 -10.23 -0.82 -4.98
N SER A 20 -10.13 -2.15 -4.93
CA SER A 20 -8.89 -2.89 -5.13
C SER A 20 -8.98 -3.81 -6.35
N PHE A 21 -7.92 -3.84 -7.16
CA PHE A 21 -7.76 -4.79 -8.26
C PHE A 21 -7.06 -6.06 -7.76
N GLY A 22 -7.72 -6.75 -6.84
CA GLY A 22 -7.24 -7.99 -6.25
C GLY A 22 -7.44 -9.23 -7.13
N ASP A 23 -7.11 -10.39 -6.58
CA ASP A 23 -7.10 -11.68 -7.30
C ASP A 23 -8.44 -12.04 -7.95
N ARG A 24 -9.56 -11.73 -7.27
CA ARG A 24 -10.92 -11.97 -7.79
C ARG A 24 -11.17 -11.20 -9.09
N ARG A 25 -10.81 -9.91 -9.13
CA ARG A 25 -10.96 -9.06 -10.34
C ARG A 25 -9.99 -9.48 -11.42
N LEU A 26 -8.74 -9.71 -11.09
CA LEU A 26 -7.74 -10.18 -12.03
C LEU A 26 -8.20 -11.45 -12.73
N LYS A 27 -8.67 -12.46 -11.99
CA LYS A 27 -9.17 -13.72 -12.54
C LYS A 27 -10.35 -13.53 -13.49
N ALA A 28 -11.21 -12.54 -13.23
CA ALA A 28 -12.37 -12.24 -14.06
C ALA A 28 -12.03 -11.40 -15.31
N SER A 29 -10.94 -10.64 -15.29
CA SER A 29 -10.62 -9.63 -16.30
C SER A 29 -9.57 -10.07 -17.32
N VAL A 30 -8.83 -11.16 -17.07
CA VAL A 30 -7.77 -11.61 -17.98
C VAL A 30 -7.98 -13.04 -18.46
N PRO A 31 -7.42 -13.45 -19.60
CA PRO A 31 -7.45 -14.83 -20.09
C PRO A 31 -6.91 -15.81 -19.04
N LYS A 32 -7.50 -16.99 -18.95
CA LYS A 32 -7.14 -18.03 -17.98
C LYS A 32 -5.65 -18.42 -18.03
N THR A 33 -5.04 -18.38 -19.20
CA THR A 33 -3.60 -18.64 -19.39
C THR A 33 -2.74 -17.59 -18.70
N ILE A 34 -3.04 -16.30 -18.94
CA ILE A 34 -2.37 -15.16 -18.31
C ILE A 34 -2.53 -15.21 -16.80
N TYR A 35 -3.75 -15.45 -16.29
CA TYR A 35 -3.98 -15.58 -14.85
C TYR A 35 -3.11 -16.68 -14.23
N LYS A 36 -3.05 -17.87 -14.84
CA LYS A 36 -2.22 -18.98 -14.33
C LYS A 36 -0.72 -18.65 -14.37
N GLU A 37 -0.26 -18.01 -15.42
CA GLU A 37 1.12 -17.58 -15.57
C GLU A 37 1.48 -16.54 -14.49
N PHE A 38 0.62 -15.56 -14.28
CA PHE A 38 0.82 -14.55 -13.24
C PHE A 38 0.82 -15.15 -11.82
N LYS A 39 0.00 -16.16 -11.53
CA LYS A 39 0.05 -16.87 -10.24
C LYS A 39 1.40 -17.57 -10.03
N ARG A 40 2.05 -18.04 -11.07
CA ARG A 40 3.41 -18.60 -11.00
C ARG A 40 4.46 -17.51 -10.77
N VAL A 41 4.28 -16.32 -11.36
CA VAL A 41 5.11 -15.14 -11.05
C VAL A 41 4.99 -14.78 -9.57
N GLN A 42 3.76 -14.68 -9.04
CA GLN A 42 3.52 -14.39 -7.62
C GLN A 42 4.13 -15.45 -6.68
N ALA A 43 4.17 -16.70 -7.12
CA ALA A 43 4.82 -17.79 -6.38
C ALA A 43 6.37 -17.78 -6.50
N GLY A 44 6.94 -16.89 -7.31
CA GLY A 44 8.38 -16.83 -7.58
C GLY A 44 8.92 -18.02 -8.38
N GLU A 45 8.05 -18.70 -9.12
CA GLU A 45 8.43 -19.85 -9.97
C GLU A 45 9.00 -19.40 -11.32
N ILE A 46 8.55 -18.28 -11.84
CA ILE A 46 8.97 -17.70 -13.11
C ILE A 46 9.04 -16.17 -13.01
N ASP A 47 9.82 -15.55 -13.87
CA ASP A 47 9.89 -14.11 -14.00
C ASP A 47 8.67 -13.55 -14.74
N LEU A 48 8.30 -12.31 -14.44
CA LEU A 48 7.25 -11.59 -15.14
C LEU A 48 7.68 -11.23 -16.57
N THR A 49 6.91 -11.66 -17.54
CA THR A 49 7.13 -11.29 -18.94
C THR A 49 6.36 -10.02 -19.31
N LEU A 50 6.88 -9.26 -20.29
CA LEU A 50 6.20 -8.05 -20.76
C LEU A 50 4.81 -8.37 -21.33
N ASN A 51 4.64 -9.51 -22.00
CA ASN A 51 3.34 -9.92 -22.54
C ASN A 51 2.28 -10.12 -21.43
N VAL A 52 2.66 -10.77 -20.34
CA VAL A 52 1.76 -10.96 -19.18
C VAL A 52 1.43 -9.60 -18.55
N ALA A 53 2.44 -8.75 -18.39
CA ALA A 53 2.25 -7.41 -17.81
C ALA A 53 1.35 -6.52 -18.69
N GLU A 54 1.48 -6.59 -20.02
CA GLU A 54 0.67 -5.82 -20.96
C GLU A 54 -0.82 -6.16 -20.85
N VAL A 55 -1.14 -7.45 -20.81
CA VAL A 55 -2.54 -7.89 -20.67
C VAL A 55 -3.12 -7.47 -19.31
N ILE A 56 -2.32 -7.54 -18.25
CA ILE A 56 -2.76 -7.14 -16.90
C ILE A 56 -2.89 -5.61 -16.83
N ALA A 57 -1.95 -4.86 -17.41
CA ALA A 57 -2.00 -3.39 -17.44
C ALA A 57 -3.27 -2.88 -18.14
N ASN A 58 -3.63 -3.46 -19.27
CA ASN A 58 -4.89 -3.13 -19.95
C ASN A 58 -6.11 -3.44 -19.09
N ALA A 59 -6.16 -4.59 -18.42
CA ALA A 59 -7.26 -4.94 -17.54
C ALA A 59 -7.38 -4.00 -16.33
N ILE A 60 -6.26 -3.60 -15.74
CA ILE A 60 -6.21 -2.61 -14.64
C ILE A 60 -6.69 -1.24 -15.15
N LYS A 61 -6.18 -0.78 -16.29
CA LYS A 61 -6.56 0.49 -16.91
C LYS A 61 -8.07 0.55 -17.17
N ASP A 62 -8.61 -0.46 -17.83
CA ASP A 62 -10.03 -0.51 -18.18
C ASP A 62 -10.91 -0.45 -16.93
N TRP A 63 -10.54 -1.18 -15.88
CA TRP A 63 -11.21 -1.11 -14.60
C TRP A 63 -11.08 0.27 -13.95
N ALA A 64 -9.88 0.86 -13.94
CA ALA A 64 -9.64 2.15 -13.32
C ALA A 64 -10.45 3.27 -14.00
N ILE A 65 -10.44 3.30 -15.33
CA ILE A 65 -11.19 4.28 -16.14
C ILE A 65 -12.70 4.09 -15.99
N ALA A 66 -13.19 2.84 -15.97
CA ALA A 66 -14.60 2.56 -15.73
C ALA A 66 -15.09 3.06 -14.36
N ASN A 67 -14.17 3.20 -13.40
CA ASN A 67 -14.42 3.80 -12.09
C ASN A 67 -14.11 5.30 -12.02
N GLY A 68 -13.74 5.93 -13.12
CA GLY A 68 -13.52 7.38 -13.23
C GLY A 68 -12.09 7.84 -12.94
N ALA A 69 -11.11 6.93 -12.89
CA ALA A 69 -9.71 7.32 -12.75
C ALA A 69 -9.21 8.02 -14.00
N THR A 70 -8.47 9.10 -13.81
CA THR A 70 -7.84 9.90 -14.87
C THR A 70 -6.32 9.83 -14.86
N HIS A 71 -5.77 9.42 -13.72
CA HIS A 71 -4.34 9.36 -13.45
C HIS A 71 -3.98 8.02 -12.80
N PHE A 72 -2.70 7.68 -12.87
CA PHE A 72 -2.10 6.60 -12.10
C PHE A 72 -0.84 7.09 -11.38
N THR A 73 -0.44 6.40 -10.32
CA THR A 73 0.78 6.71 -9.60
C THR A 73 1.51 5.43 -9.18
N HIS A 74 2.83 5.46 -9.31
CA HIS A 74 3.70 4.49 -8.66
C HIS A 74 3.90 4.92 -7.22
N TRP A 75 3.30 4.15 -6.32
CA TRP A 75 3.26 4.44 -4.89
C TRP A 75 4.32 3.60 -4.17
N PHE A 76 5.22 4.26 -3.46
CA PHE A 76 6.34 3.61 -2.77
C PHE A 76 6.71 4.35 -1.48
N GLN A 77 7.52 3.73 -0.64
CA GLN A 77 7.96 4.28 0.64
C GLN A 77 9.49 4.38 0.68
N PRO A 78 10.08 5.49 0.22
CA PRO A 78 11.53 5.69 0.25
C PRO A 78 12.06 5.72 1.68
N LEU A 79 13.39 5.62 1.82
CA LEU A 79 14.07 5.61 3.12
C LEU A 79 13.88 6.90 3.93
N THR A 80 13.36 7.96 3.34
CA THR A 80 12.95 9.19 4.03
C THR A 80 11.87 8.98 5.09
N GLY A 81 11.17 7.85 5.05
CA GLY A 81 10.06 7.53 5.95
C GLY A 81 8.70 8.11 5.55
N LEU A 82 8.64 8.86 4.46
CA LEU A 82 7.41 9.39 3.89
C LEU A 82 6.97 8.54 2.69
N THR A 83 5.68 8.53 2.42
CA THR A 83 5.14 7.94 1.19
C THR A 83 5.44 8.86 0.01
N ALA A 84 5.93 8.29 -1.08
CA ALA A 84 6.22 9.00 -2.32
C ALA A 84 5.30 8.52 -3.44
N GLU A 85 4.95 9.45 -4.32
CA GLU A 85 4.03 9.26 -5.43
C GLU A 85 4.56 10.04 -6.65
N LYS A 86 4.46 9.43 -7.84
CA LYS A 86 4.64 10.11 -9.11
C LYS A 86 3.39 9.90 -9.95
N HIS A 87 2.60 10.95 -10.11
CA HIS A 87 1.34 10.90 -10.85
C HIS A 87 1.56 11.16 -12.33
N ASP A 88 1.03 10.27 -13.16
CA ASP A 88 0.97 10.41 -14.61
C ASP A 88 -0.50 10.29 -15.06
N SER A 89 -0.88 10.98 -16.11
CA SER A 89 -2.22 10.84 -16.70
C SER A 89 -2.25 9.65 -17.67
N PHE A 90 -3.44 9.09 -17.89
CA PHE A 90 -3.64 8.06 -18.92
C PHE A 90 -3.66 8.63 -20.35
N ILE A 91 -3.46 9.95 -20.51
CA ILE A 91 -3.63 10.63 -21.81
C ILE A 91 -2.32 10.72 -22.56
N ASN A 92 -2.30 10.17 -23.79
CA ASN A 92 -1.27 10.40 -24.78
C ASN A 92 -1.85 11.18 -25.97
N PRO A 93 -1.40 12.42 -26.24
CA PRO A 93 -1.86 13.20 -27.39
C PRO A 93 -1.55 12.52 -28.72
N THR A 94 -2.49 12.59 -29.67
CA THR A 94 -2.28 12.13 -31.03
C THR A 94 -1.97 13.32 -31.97
N ASN A 95 -1.32 13.03 -33.11
CA ASN A 95 -0.91 14.07 -34.07
C ASN A 95 -2.08 14.79 -34.75
N ASP A 96 -3.29 14.24 -34.70
CA ASP A 96 -4.51 14.82 -35.24
C ASP A 96 -5.28 15.68 -34.22
N GLY A 97 -4.70 15.92 -33.03
CA GLY A 97 -5.32 16.70 -31.95
C GLY A 97 -6.28 15.89 -31.06
N GLY A 98 -6.34 14.58 -31.24
CA GLY A 98 -7.05 13.67 -30.34
C GLY A 98 -6.19 13.21 -29.18
N VAL A 99 -6.71 12.24 -28.42
CA VAL A 99 -5.98 11.58 -27.32
C VAL A 99 -6.18 10.07 -27.38
N LEU A 100 -5.12 9.34 -27.06
CA LEU A 100 -5.19 7.92 -26.71
C LEU A 100 -5.22 7.79 -25.19
N ILE A 101 -6.00 6.85 -24.71
CA ILE A 101 -5.98 6.47 -23.30
C ILE A 101 -5.13 5.21 -23.19
N GLU A 102 -3.95 5.35 -22.61
CA GLU A 102 -2.94 4.30 -22.62
C GLU A 102 -2.38 4.05 -21.21
N PHE A 103 -2.09 2.82 -20.93
CA PHE A 103 -1.32 2.34 -19.79
C PHE A 103 -0.71 1.00 -20.16
N THR A 104 0.57 0.98 -20.40
CA THR A 104 1.29 -0.16 -20.94
C THR A 104 1.84 -1.09 -19.87
N GLY A 105 2.18 -2.31 -20.23
CA GLY A 105 2.89 -3.23 -19.36
C GLY A 105 4.24 -2.70 -18.91
N LYS A 106 4.91 -1.86 -19.70
CA LYS A 106 6.16 -1.20 -19.30
C LYS A 106 5.92 -0.21 -18.17
N GLU A 107 4.88 0.62 -18.28
CA GLU A 107 4.48 1.58 -17.24
C GLU A 107 4.01 0.87 -15.97
N LEU A 108 3.34 -0.29 -16.08
CA LEU A 108 2.98 -1.09 -14.92
C LEU A 108 4.22 -1.66 -14.22
N ILE A 109 5.14 -2.28 -14.96
CA ILE A 109 6.31 -2.94 -14.38
C ILE A 109 7.27 -1.96 -13.75
N LYS A 110 7.53 -0.82 -14.40
CA LYS A 110 8.60 0.09 -14.05
C LYS A 110 8.17 1.54 -14.21
N GLY A 111 8.31 2.30 -13.13
CA GLY A 111 8.24 3.74 -13.16
C GLY A 111 9.65 4.32 -12.91
N GLU A 112 9.92 5.46 -13.50
CA GLU A 112 11.13 6.23 -13.25
C GLU A 112 10.71 7.54 -12.55
N PRO A 113 10.79 7.60 -11.19
CA PRO A 113 10.64 8.86 -10.49
C PRO A 113 11.91 9.68 -10.76
N ASP A 114 11.97 10.27 -11.96
CA ASP A 114 13.17 10.92 -12.46
C ASP A 114 13.40 12.26 -11.75
N ALA A 115 14.49 12.33 -11.01
CA ALA A 115 14.97 13.56 -10.41
C ALA A 115 15.65 14.52 -11.40
N SER A 116 15.81 14.14 -12.67
CA SER A 116 16.35 15.02 -13.71
C SER A 116 15.49 16.25 -13.96
N SER A 117 14.21 16.18 -13.58
CA SER A 117 13.27 17.30 -13.61
C SER A 117 13.43 18.31 -12.47
N PHE A 118 14.25 18.02 -11.45
CA PHE A 118 14.50 18.99 -10.40
C PHE A 118 15.42 20.14 -10.88
N PRO A 119 15.01 21.41 -10.64
CA PRO A 119 15.72 22.57 -11.19
C PRO A 119 17.18 22.70 -10.78
N ASN A 120 17.55 22.18 -9.61
CA ASN A 120 18.89 22.29 -9.05
C ASN A 120 19.86 21.21 -9.54
N GLY A 121 19.37 20.14 -10.19
CA GLY A 121 20.22 19.09 -10.77
C GLY A 121 21.32 18.58 -9.82
N GLY A 122 21.17 18.82 -8.52
CA GLY A 122 22.18 18.56 -7.49
C GLY A 122 22.67 17.13 -7.56
N LEU A 123 23.97 16.94 -7.71
CA LEU A 123 24.60 15.64 -7.91
C LEU A 123 24.18 14.62 -6.83
N ARG A 124 24.01 15.05 -5.60
CA ARG A 124 23.67 14.18 -4.48
C ARG A 124 22.18 13.87 -4.44
N ASP A 125 21.34 14.88 -4.52
CA ASP A 125 19.89 14.71 -4.45
C ASP A 125 19.37 13.88 -5.62
N THR A 126 19.95 14.10 -6.82
CA THR A 126 19.63 13.30 -8.00
C THR A 126 20.19 11.89 -7.94
N TYR A 127 21.32 11.65 -7.27
CA TYR A 127 21.85 10.30 -7.12
C TYR A 127 20.94 9.42 -6.26
N GLU A 128 20.52 9.90 -5.12
CA GLU A 128 19.61 9.18 -4.22
C GLU A 128 18.20 9.00 -4.82
N ALA A 129 17.77 9.92 -5.67
CA ALA A 129 16.51 9.83 -6.39
C ALA A 129 16.60 9.07 -7.73
N ARG A 130 17.80 8.79 -8.22
CA ARG A 130 18.06 8.00 -9.44
C ARG A 130 17.87 6.51 -9.17
N GLY A 131 16.66 6.09 -9.19
CA GLY A 131 16.27 4.71 -9.14
C GLY A 131 15.08 4.48 -10.02
N TYR A 132 14.51 3.32 -9.91
CA TYR A 132 13.25 3.01 -10.54
C TYR A 132 12.33 2.31 -9.55
N THR A 133 11.04 2.50 -9.75
CA THR A 133 10.02 1.74 -9.06
C THR A 133 9.75 0.46 -9.84
N ALA A 134 9.65 -0.66 -9.13
CA ALA A 134 9.30 -1.93 -9.70
C ALA A 134 7.96 -2.39 -9.12
N TRP A 135 7.03 -2.79 -9.97
CA TRP A 135 5.73 -3.28 -9.53
C TRP A 135 5.86 -4.44 -8.54
N ASP A 136 5.23 -4.29 -7.40
CA ASP A 136 5.06 -5.39 -6.45
C ASP A 136 3.86 -6.25 -6.86
N THR A 137 4.12 -7.34 -7.54
CA THR A 137 3.10 -8.26 -8.03
C THR A 137 2.29 -8.97 -6.93
N THR A 138 2.72 -8.86 -5.67
CA THR A 138 2.08 -9.48 -4.51
C THR A 138 1.05 -8.57 -3.83
N SER A 139 1.08 -7.26 -4.14
CA SER A 139 0.16 -6.27 -3.61
C SER A 139 -0.84 -5.83 -4.68
N PRO A 140 -2.14 -5.73 -4.38
CA PRO A 140 -3.13 -5.29 -5.35
C PRO A 140 -3.00 -3.80 -5.65
N CYS A 141 -3.24 -3.40 -6.91
CA CYS A 141 -3.49 -2.00 -7.24
C CYS A 141 -4.83 -1.55 -6.66
N PHE A 142 -4.98 -0.27 -6.36
CA PHE A 142 -6.20 0.25 -5.75
C PHE A 142 -6.53 1.66 -6.26
N LEU A 143 -7.77 2.07 -6.07
CA LEU A 143 -8.25 3.41 -6.42
C LEU A 143 -8.41 4.26 -5.16
N LYS A 144 -7.97 5.49 -5.23
CA LYS A 144 -8.15 6.48 -4.16
C LYS A 144 -8.76 7.75 -4.74
N THR A 145 -9.74 8.29 -4.03
CA THR A 145 -10.35 9.58 -4.32
C THR A 145 -9.71 10.65 -3.45
N ASP A 146 -9.32 11.77 -4.04
CA ASP A 146 -8.81 12.92 -3.31
C ASP A 146 -9.94 13.85 -2.83
N ASN A 147 -9.57 14.93 -2.14
CA ASN A 147 -10.51 15.93 -1.60
C ASN A 147 -11.28 16.71 -2.69
N THR A 148 -10.85 16.63 -3.95
CA THR A 148 -11.53 17.28 -5.09
C THR A 148 -12.50 16.33 -5.79
N GLY A 149 -12.54 15.05 -5.38
CA GLY A 149 -13.30 14.01 -6.04
C GLY A 149 -12.59 13.37 -7.24
N SER A 150 -11.34 13.75 -7.50
CA SER A 150 -10.52 13.11 -8.53
C SER A 150 -10.06 11.72 -8.10
N ILE A 151 -10.03 10.79 -9.05
CA ILE A 151 -9.70 9.39 -8.79
C ILE A 151 -8.38 9.05 -9.46
N THR A 152 -7.47 8.45 -8.68
CA THR A 152 -6.16 8.00 -9.14
C THR A 152 -6.01 6.51 -8.90
N LEU A 153 -5.43 5.81 -9.86
CA LEU A 153 -4.97 4.43 -9.71
C LEU A 153 -3.62 4.41 -8.99
N TYR A 154 -3.55 3.70 -7.88
CA TYR A 154 -2.33 3.49 -7.09
C TYR A 154 -1.74 2.12 -7.39
N ILE A 155 -0.48 2.11 -7.80
CA ILE A 155 0.29 0.91 -8.11
C ILE A 155 1.34 0.72 -7.02
N PRO A 156 1.19 -0.28 -6.13
CA PRO A 156 2.20 -0.58 -5.11
C PRO A 156 3.50 -1.01 -5.76
N THR A 157 4.59 -0.35 -5.40
CA THR A 157 5.91 -0.60 -5.99
C THR A 157 7.00 -0.69 -4.93
N ALA A 158 8.09 -1.35 -5.29
CA ALA A 158 9.37 -1.29 -4.61
C ALA A 158 10.26 -0.27 -5.31
N PHE A 159 11.17 0.37 -4.58
CA PHE A 159 12.08 1.39 -5.11
C PHE A 159 13.53 0.94 -4.97
N VAL A 160 14.24 0.88 -6.09
CA VAL A 160 15.62 0.36 -6.19
C VAL A 160 16.48 1.27 -7.04
N SER A 161 17.78 1.33 -6.72
CA SER A 161 18.78 2.00 -7.56
C SER A 161 19.01 1.23 -8.87
N TYR A 162 19.65 1.88 -9.84
CA TYR A 162 20.04 1.21 -11.09
C TYR A 162 21.09 0.11 -10.90
N THR A 163 21.81 0.13 -9.78
CA THR A 163 22.78 -0.89 -9.40
C THR A 163 22.20 -1.96 -8.47
N GLY A 164 20.93 -1.81 -8.09
CA GLY A 164 20.14 -2.81 -7.36
C GLY A 164 20.12 -2.63 -5.84
N GLU A 165 20.65 -1.53 -5.30
CA GLU A 165 20.52 -1.22 -3.87
C GLU A 165 19.07 -0.87 -3.54
N ALA A 166 18.67 -1.22 -2.32
CA ALA A 166 17.36 -0.84 -1.81
C ALA A 166 17.31 0.66 -1.49
N LEU A 167 16.34 1.35 -2.06
CA LEU A 167 16.04 2.76 -1.77
C LEU A 167 14.75 2.94 -1.00
N ASP A 168 14.12 1.85 -0.58
CA ASP A 168 12.90 1.79 0.22
C ASP A 168 12.97 0.74 1.34
N LYS A 169 11.87 0.59 2.05
CA LYS A 169 11.73 -0.44 3.10
C LYS A 169 11.19 -1.77 2.56
N LYS A 170 10.51 -1.77 1.43
CA LYS A 170 9.88 -2.96 0.83
C LYS A 170 10.92 -3.93 0.27
N VAL A 171 11.94 -3.44 -0.42
CA VAL A 171 13.01 -4.28 -1.00
C VAL A 171 13.75 -5.10 0.06
N PRO A 172 14.21 -4.51 1.19
CA PRO A 172 14.82 -5.30 2.26
C PRO A 172 13.90 -6.37 2.81
N LEU A 173 12.61 -6.07 2.99
CA LEU A 173 11.62 -7.03 3.45
C LEU A 173 11.50 -8.23 2.51
N LEU A 174 11.28 -7.98 1.21
CA LEU A 174 11.12 -9.05 0.21
C LEU A 174 12.39 -9.91 0.09
N ARG A 175 13.58 -9.28 0.14
CA ARG A 175 14.87 -9.98 0.14
C ARG A 175 15.07 -10.83 1.39
N ALA A 176 14.70 -10.31 2.57
CA ALA A 176 14.79 -11.04 3.84
C ALA A 176 13.86 -12.26 3.84
N MET A 177 12.63 -12.12 3.36
CA MET A 177 11.69 -13.24 3.20
C MET A 177 12.27 -14.34 2.30
N LYS A 178 12.87 -13.98 1.17
CA LYS A 178 13.50 -14.93 0.25
C LYS A 178 14.73 -15.64 0.86
N ALA A 179 15.56 -14.89 1.58
CA ALA A 179 16.72 -15.43 2.26
C ALA A 179 16.31 -16.43 3.35
N LEU A 180 15.27 -16.09 4.14
CA LEU A 180 14.72 -16.94 5.17
C LEU A 180 14.10 -18.22 4.60
N ASP A 181 13.30 -18.13 3.55
CA ASP A 181 12.76 -19.29 2.84
C ASP A 181 13.88 -20.25 2.43
N THR A 182 14.91 -19.74 1.77
CA THR A 182 16.05 -20.53 1.32
C THR A 182 16.77 -21.23 2.48
N ALA A 183 17.03 -20.52 3.57
CA ALA A 183 17.70 -21.09 4.74
C ALA A 183 16.82 -22.12 5.46
N ALA A 184 15.55 -21.82 5.68
CA ALA A 184 14.59 -22.69 6.34
C ALA A 184 14.35 -23.99 5.55
N MET A 185 14.24 -23.89 4.23
CA MET A 185 14.11 -25.08 3.36
C MET A 185 15.33 -25.99 3.44
N ARG A 186 16.54 -25.46 3.61
CA ARG A 186 17.75 -26.29 3.85
C ARG A 186 17.64 -27.07 5.15
N VAL A 187 17.18 -26.41 6.23
CA VAL A 187 16.98 -27.06 7.53
C VAL A 187 15.90 -28.13 7.44
N LEU A 188 14.75 -27.84 6.84
CA LEU A 188 13.67 -28.81 6.66
C LEU A 188 14.11 -30.04 5.89
N LYS A 189 14.89 -29.87 4.81
CA LYS A 189 15.45 -30.98 4.05
C LYS A 189 16.42 -31.81 4.88
N ALA A 190 17.29 -31.21 5.69
CA ALA A 190 18.20 -31.89 6.59
C ALA A 190 17.47 -32.71 7.66
N LEU A 191 16.29 -32.23 8.10
CA LEU A 191 15.39 -32.93 9.02
C LEU A 191 14.49 -33.99 8.34
N GLY A 192 14.72 -34.28 7.05
CA GLY A 192 14.00 -35.32 6.31
C GLY A 192 12.67 -34.88 5.67
N ASN A 193 12.31 -33.60 5.70
CA ASN A 193 11.10 -33.12 5.03
C ASN A 193 11.29 -33.18 3.50
N LYS A 194 10.33 -33.85 2.82
CA LYS A 194 10.35 -34.03 1.37
C LYS A 194 9.15 -33.37 0.66
N SER A 195 8.18 -32.87 1.40
CA SER A 195 6.90 -32.39 0.86
C SER A 195 6.81 -30.87 0.78
N SER A 196 7.45 -30.14 1.68
CA SER A 196 7.41 -28.66 1.68
C SER A 196 8.13 -28.10 0.46
N LYS A 197 7.51 -27.10 -0.17
CA LYS A 197 8.05 -26.41 -1.35
C LYS A 197 8.68 -25.06 -1.00
N ASN A 198 8.16 -24.41 0.00
CA ASN A 198 8.61 -23.09 0.48
C ASN A 198 8.26 -22.92 1.95
N VAL A 199 8.90 -21.95 2.57
CA VAL A 199 8.61 -21.47 3.92
C VAL A 199 8.21 -19.99 3.82
N ILE A 200 7.06 -19.64 4.36
CA ILE A 200 6.55 -18.27 4.39
C ILE A 200 6.68 -17.68 5.79
N THR A 201 6.95 -16.41 5.84
CA THR A 201 6.91 -15.61 7.08
C THR A 201 5.55 -14.96 7.23
N THR A 202 5.04 -14.93 8.44
CA THR A 202 3.75 -14.32 8.78
C THR A 202 3.91 -13.25 9.86
N VAL A 203 2.98 -12.32 9.91
CA VAL A 203 2.93 -11.25 10.90
C VAL A 203 1.48 -10.86 11.19
N GLY A 204 1.20 -10.43 12.41
CA GLY A 204 0.03 -9.62 12.74
C GLY A 204 0.52 -8.19 12.96
N ALA A 205 0.37 -7.36 11.95
CA ALA A 205 0.78 -5.98 12.03
C ALA A 205 -0.21 -5.17 12.88
N GLU A 206 0.31 -4.23 13.65
CA GLU A 206 -0.44 -3.30 14.48
C GLU A 206 -0.05 -1.88 14.11
N GLN A 207 -1.03 -0.98 14.12
CA GLN A 207 -0.79 0.45 14.00
C GLN A 207 -1.33 1.15 15.23
N GLU A 208 -0.43 1.67 16.04
CA GLU A 208 -0.76 2.52 17.17
C GLU A 208 -0.81 3.99 16.75
N TYR A 209 -1.75 4.74 17.30
CA TYR A 209 -1.94 6.15 16.97
C TYR A 209 -2.55 6.93 18.12
N PHE A 210 -2.27 8.24 18.15
CA PHE A 210 -2.93 9.17 19.06
C PHE A 210 -4.03 9.93 18.30
N LEU A 211 -5.18 10.12 18.92
CA LEU A 211 -6.22 11.01 18.41
C LEU A 211 -6.18 12.34 19.14
N ILE A 212 -6.23 13.40 18.35
CA ILE A 212 -6.30 14.78 18.83
C ILE A 212 -7.34 15.52 18.01
N ASP A 213 -8.08 16.41 18.65
CA ASP A 213 -9.00 17.30 17.94
C ASP A 213 -8.23 18.22 16.99
N LYS A 214 -8.70 18.30 15.75
CA LYS A 214 -8.05 19.08 14.68
C LYS A 214 -7.88 20.55 15.08
N GLU A 215 -8.89 21.15 15.70
CA GLU A 215 -8.86 22.54 16.16
C GLU A 215 -7.72 22.79 17.16
N TYR A 216 -7.44 21.87 18.06
CA TYR A 216 -6.32 21.96 18.99
C TYR A 216 -4.98 21.67 18.31
N TYR A 217 -4.94 20.74 17.38
CA TYR A 217 -3.75 20.45 16.58
C TYR A 217 -3.30 21.68 15.79
N GLU A 218 -4.21 22.38 15.14
CA GLU A 218 -3.93 23.58 14.34
C GLU A 218 -3.45 24.78 15.16
N GLN A 219 -3.69 24.77 16.47
CA GLN A 219 -3.19 25.80 17.41
C GLN A 219 -1.80 25.44 18.00
N ARG A 220 -1.27 24.27 17.69
CA ARG A 220 -0.05 23.73 18.29
C ARG A 220 1.04 23.60 17.23
N SER A 221 1.91 24.60 17.15
CA SER A 221 3.03 24.61 16.18
C SER A 221 4.00 23.44 16.38
N ASP A 222 4.20 22.99 17.60
CA ASP A 222 5.04 21.82 17.89
C ASP A 222 4.45 20.52 17.31
N LEU A 223 3.14 20.32 17.42
CA LEU A 223 2.48 19.15 16.82
C LEU A 223 2.50 19.23 15.28
N MET A 224 2.24 20.41 14.70
CA MET A 224 2.21 20.60 13.25
C MET A 224 3.59 20.44 12.62
N LEU A 225 4.64 20.98 13.24
CA LEU A 225 5.98 21.04 12.65
C LEU A 225 6.88 19.86 13.05
N ALA A 226 6.74 19.36 14.28
CA ALA A 226 7.59 18.29 14.79
C ALA A 226 6.87 16.92 14.94
N GLY A 227 5.53 16.87 14.74
CA GLY A 227 4.75 15.64 14.89
C GLY A 227 4.70 15.11 16.34
N ARG A 228 5.09 15.91 17.32
CA ARG A 228 5.11 15.54 18.74
C ARG A 228 4.99 16.76 19.63
N THR A 229 4.62 16.54 20.89
CA THR A 229 4.67 17.58 21.94
C THR A 229 6.12 17.95 22.22
N VAL A 230 6.46 19.21 22.07
CA VAL A 230 7.78 19.80 22.41
C VAL A 230 7.67 20.74 23.59
N LEU A 231 6.55 21.44 23.71
CA LEU A 231 6.29 22.45 24.73
C LEU A 231 5.03 22.08 25.53
N GLY A 232 5.02 22.44 26.80
CA GLY A 232 3.88 22.26 27.69
C GLY A 232 4.18 21.36 28.90
N ALA A 233 3.21 21.29 29.80
CA ALA A 233 3.26 20.39 30.94
C ALA A 233 2.90 18.97 30.55
N ALA A 234 3.45 17.99 31.29
CA ALA A 234 2.99 16.63 31.20
C ALA A 234 1.50 16.51 31.56
N PRO A 235 0.75 15.55 30.99
CA PRO A 235 -0.63 15.31 31.39
C PRO A 235 -0.70 14.93 32.88
N SER A 236 -1.83 15.23 33.50
CA SER A 236 -2.07 14.87 34.89
C SER A 236 -2.07 13.37 35.17
N LYS A 237 -2.26 12.57 34.13
CA LYS A 237 -2.22 11.12 34.14
C LYS A 237 -1.43 10.60 32.97
N GLY A 238 -0.53 9.66 33.24
CA GLY A 238 0.27 8.94 32.24
C GLY A 238 -0.19 7.48 32.08
N GLN A 239 0.75 6.56 32.20
CA GLN A 239 0.53 5.12 31.99
C GLN A 239 0.35 4.36 33.31
N GLU A 240 0.12 5.08 34.43
CA GLU A 240 0.00 4.49 35.76
C GLU A 240 -1.11 3.44 35.78
N MET A 241 -0.81 2.30 36.38
CA MET A 241 -1.70 1.16 36.57
C MET A 241 -2.28 0.55 35.26
N ASN A 242 -1.82 0.98 34.10
CA ASN A 242 -2.31 0.52 32.77
C ASN A 242 -3.84 0.66 32.59
N ASP A 243 -4.46 1.60 33.28
CA ASP A 243 -5.92 1.71 33.36
C ASP A 243 -6.55 2.23 32.06
N HIS A 244 -5.83 2.98 31.23
CA HIS A 244 -6.31 3.32 29.89
C HIS A 244 -6.42 2.07 29.02
N TYR A 245 -5.43 1.17 29.08
CA TYR A 245 -5.42 -0.09 28.32
C TYR A 245 -6.66 -0.96 28.62
N PHE A 246 -7.08 -1.02 29.88
CA PHE A 246 -8.28 -1.76 30.33
C PHE A 246 -9.56 -0.92 30.32
N GLY A 247 -9.54 0.25 29.69
CA GLY A 247 -10.68 1.16 29.63
C GLY A 247 -11.72 0.77 28.58
N LYS A 248 -12.72 1.64 28.44
CA LYS A 248 -13.77 1.54 27.41
C LYS A 248 -13.49 2.56 26.30
N ILE A 249 -13.59 2.12 25.04
CA ILE A 249 -13.53 3.01 23.89
C ILE A 249 -14.71 3.97 23.95
N LYS A 250 -14.45 5.29 23.98
CA LYS A 250 -15.47 6.33 23.99
C LYS A 250 -16.25 6.33 22.66
N GLU A 251 -17.52 6.70 22.69
CA GLU A 251 -18.41 6.65 21.52
C GLU A 251 -17.87 7.40 20.30
N ARG A 252 -17.33 8.61 20.50
CA ARG A 252 -16.73 9.40 19.42
C ARG A 252 -15.54 8.68 18.76
N VAL A 253 -14.69 8.08 19.57
CA VAL A 253 -13.52 7.30 19.09
C VAL A 253 -14.00 6.02 18.38
N SER A 254 -14.99 5.33 18.95
CA SER A 254 -15.56 4.13 18.34
C SER A 254 -16.21 4.43 16.98
N ALA A 255 -16.85 5.58 16.82
CA ALA A 255 -17.40 6.02 15.53
C ALA A 255 -16.29 6.24 14.48
N PHE A 256 -15.24 6.97 14.85
CA PHE A 256 -14.05 7.13 13.99
C PHE A 256 -13.44 5.78 13.58
N MET A 257 -13.23 4.89 14.55
CA MET A 257 -12.62 3.57 14.27
C MET A 257 -13.48 2.71 13.34
N LYS A 258 -14.82 2.81 13.42
CA LYS A 258 -15.72 2.11 12.52
C LYS A 258 -15.63 2.65 11.10
N GLU A 259 -15.63 3.96 10.95
CA GLU A 259 -15.47 4.60 9.64
C GLU A 259 -14.11 4.25 9.01
N LEU A 260 -13.04 4.27 9.82
CA LEU A 260 -11.71 3.84 9.38
C LEU A 260 -11.71 2.38 8.88
N ASP A 261 -12.36 1.46 9.59
CA ASP A 261 -12.47 0.07 9.13
C ASP A 261 -13.15 -0.01 7.74
N PHE A 262 -14.23 0.72 7.53
CA PHE A 262 -14.93 0.72 6.22
C PHE A 262 -14.05 1.25 5.10
N GLU A 263 -13.31 2.34 5.34
CA GLU A 263 -12.38 2.89 4.36
C GLU A 263 -11.25 1.90 4.02
N LEU A 264 -10.69 1.24 5.03
CA LEU A 264 -9.66 0.22 4.86
C LEU A 264 -10.18 -1.02 4.11
N TRP A 265 -11.37 -1.50 4.44
CA TRP A 265 -11.97 -2.68 3.79
C TRP A 265 -12.27 -2.43 2.30
N LYS A 266 -12.69 -1.23 1.92
CA LYS A 266 -12.84 -0.87 0.50
C LYS A 266 -11.54 -1.02 -0.29
N LEU A 267 -10.40 -0.81 0.36
CA LEU A 267 -9.07 -0.98 -0.20
C LEU A 267 -8.50 -2.40 -0.05
N ALA A 268 -9.29 -3.35 0.44
CA ALA A 268 -8.87 -4.72 0.78
C ALA A 268 -7.85 -4.82 1.92
N VAL A 269 -7.72 -3.80 2.76
CA VAL A 269 -6.93 -3.88 3.99
C VAL A 269 -7.75 -4.60 5.05
N PRO A 270 -7.32 -5.76 5.57
CA PRO A 270 -8.12 -6.61 6.42
C PRO A 270 -8.06 -6.17 7.89
N SER A 271 -8.36 -4.90 8.18
CA SER A 271 -8.45 -4.41 9.56
C SER A 271 -9.51 -5.19 10.33
N LYS A 272 -9.22 -5.54 11.57
CA LYS A 272 -10.09 -6.41 12.37
C LYS A 272 -10.23 -5.97 13.82
N THR A 273 -9.14 -5.59 14.47
CA THR A 273 -9.11 -5.30 15.90
C THR A 273 -8.96 -3.81 16.13
N LYS A 274 -9.69 -3.30 17.10
CA LYS A 274 -9.57 -1.94 17.66
C LYS A 274 -9.34 -2.08 19.14
N HIS A 275 -8.38 -1.35 19.65
CA HIS A 275 -8.00 -1.44 21.05
C HIS A 275 -7.61 -0.08 21.63
N LEU A 276 -7.66 0.01 22.95
CA LEU A 276 -7.05 1.09 23.73
C LEU A 276 -5.63 0.69 24.05
N GLU A 277 -4.70 1.63 23.91
CA GLU A 277 -3.32 1.43 24.29
C GLU A 277 -2.99 2.03 25.65
N VAL A 278 -1.78 1.79 26.13
CA VAL A 278 -1.37 2.11 27.49
C VAL A 278 -1.41 3.61 27.78
N ALA A 279 -0.99 4.44 26.83
CA ALA A 279 -0.98 5.89 27.04
C ALA A 279 -2.38 6.50 26.85
N PRO A 280 -2.72 7.54 27.60
CA PRO A 280 -3.96 8.28 27.38
C PRO A 280 -4.10 8.77 25.94
N ASN A 281 -5.28 8.55 25.33
CA ASN A 281 -5.59 8.83 23.91
C ASN A 281 -4.73 8.08 22.87
N GLN A 282 -4.04 7.05 23.28
CA GLN A 282 -3.40 6.10 22.37
C GLN A 282 -4.38 4.96 22.07
N PHE A 283 -4.48 4.63 20.80
CA PHE A 283 -5.38 3.61 20.26
C PHE A 283 -4.63 2.74 19.26
N GLU A 284 -5.19 1.57 19.00
CA GLU A 284 -4.62 0.60 18.08
C GLU A 284 -5.64 0.15 17.04
N ILE A 285 -5.13 -0.13 15.86
CA ILE A 285 -5.80 -0.94 14.85
C ILE A 285 -4.86 -2.08 14.44
N ALA A 286 -5.38 -3.31 14.41
CA ALA A 286 -4.63 -4.47 13.97
C ALA A 286 -5.35 -5.15 12.79
N VAL A 287 -4.54 -5.68 11.85
CA VAL A 287 -5.01 -6.43 10.69
C VAL A 287 -5.09 -7.93 10.98
N VAL A 288 -5.75 -8.66 10.12
CA VAL A 288 -5.76 -10.13 10.17
C VAL A 288 -4.34 -10.66 9.97
N PHE A 289 -3.91 -11.58 10.83
CA PHE A 289 -2.64 -12.28 10.71
C PHE A 289 -2.47 -12.91 9.32
N SER A 290 -1.43 -12.52 8.62
CA SER A 290 -1.21 -12.91 7.23
C SER A 290 0.27 -13.03 6.88
N GLN A 291 0.57 -13.29 5.62
CA GLN A 291 1.94 -13.27 5.10
C GLN A 291 2.49 -11.84 5.17
N VAL A 292 3.75 -11.69 5.58
CA VAL A 292 4.39 -10.40 5.91
C VAL A 292 4.27 -9.33 4.82
N ASN A 293 4.35 -9.71 3.55
CA ASN A 293 4.23 -8.76 2.44
C ASN A 293 2.78 -8.41 2.08
N GLN A 294 1.80 -9.00 2.76
CA GLN A 294 0.37 -8.79 2.56
C GLN A 294 -0.31 -8.14 3.78
N ALA A 295 0.40 -8.09 4.90
CA ALA A 295 -0.08 -7.50 6.15
C ALA A 295 0.01 -5.97 6.17
#